data_859b20a020bf4fe756ac6ce57b82d14e
#
_entry.id   859b20a020bf4fe756ac6ce57b82d14e
#
_cell.length_a   1.000
_cell.length_b   1.000
_cell.length_c   1.000
_cell.angle_alpha   90.00
_cell.angle_beta   90.00
_cell.angle_gamma   90.00
#
_symmetry.space_group_name_H-M   'P 1'
#
loop_
_entity.id
_entity.type
_entity.pdbx_description
1 polymer ?
#
loop_
_entity_poly.entity_id
_entity_poly.type
_entity_poly.pdbx_seq_one_letter_code
_entity_poly.pdbx_strand_id
1 'polypeptide(L)'
;MGVLEKIGKKGVGEITLYTISDCKYCQTLKGTLQELRIPFTNIDVEQNEAVGDYLESKLETEYYPIICIKKAPEEYTYIISETNLEKLNRIRIFNSIEEALEILLEYYYEIQV
;
A
#
# COMPACT_ATOMS: atom_id res chain seq x y z
N MET A 1 -20.72 3.96 -19.76
CA MET A 1 -20.00 5.00 -19.02
C MET A 1 -19.73 4.66 -17.58
N GLY A 2 -20.58 3.86 -16.97
CA GLY A 2 -20.47 3.60 -15.55
C GLY A 2 -19.11 3.16 -15.05
N VAL A 3 -18.46 2.26 -15.75
CA VAL A 3 -17.16 1.75 -15.30
C VAL A 3 -16.10 2.84 -15.34
N LEU A 4 -16.01 3.56 -16.44
CA LEU A 4 -15.03 4.63 -16.55
C LEU A 4 -15.31 5.74 -15.57
N GLU A 5 -16.57 6.05 -15.38
CA GLU A 5 -16.95 7.07 -14.40
C GLU A 5 -16.55 6.66 -12.99
N LYS A 6 -16.75 5.39 -12.65
CA LYS A 6 -16.37 4.89 -11.34
C LYS A 6 -14.87 4.91 -11.14
N ILE A 7 -14.13 4.50 -12.15
CA ILE A 7 -12.67 4.50 -12.08
C ILE A 7 -12.14 5.91 -12.04
N GLY A 8 -12.78 6.83 -12.76
CA GLY A 8 -12.36 8.22 -12.78
C GLY A 8 -12.77 9.00 -11.55
N LYS A 9 -13.60 8.42 -10.69
CA LYS A 9 -14.02 9.09 -9.48
C LYS A 9 -12.94 8.98 -8.43
N LYS A 10 -13.08 9.78 -7.41
CA LYS A 10 -12.24 9.75 -6.26
C LYS A 10 -12.30 8.37 -5.60
N GLY A 11 -11.17 7.86 -5.23
CA GLY A 11 -11.11 6.60 -4.51
C GLY A 11 -11.62 6.74 -3.08
N VAL A 12 -11.79 5.61 -2.42
CA VAL A 12 -12.42 5.57 -1.10
C VAL A 12 -11.47 5.29 0.04
N GLY A 13 -10.20 5.15 -0.21
CA GLY A 13 -9.25 4.83 0.85
C GLY A 13 -8.19 5.88 1.01
N GLU A 14 -7.53 5.86 2.14
CA GLU A 14 -6.35 6.67 2.38
C GLU A 14 -5.14 5.76 2.25
N ILE A 15 -4.21 6.12 1.39
CA ILE A 15 -3.03 5.32 1.12
C ILE A 15 -1.83 5.90 1.84
N THR A 16 -1.11 5.06 2.57
CA THR A 16 0.16 5.44 3.17
C THR A 16 1.22 4.47 2.68
N LEU A 17 2.32 5.00 2.18
CA LEU A 17 3.46 4.21 1.79
C LEU A 17 4.55 4.38 2.84
N TYR A 18 5.05 3.27 3.32
CA TYR A 18 6.20 3.27 4.24
C TYR A 18 7.40 2.84 3.43
N THR A 19 8.40 3.68 3.37
CA THR A 19 9.53 3.50 2.44
C THR A 19 10.86 3.69 3.15
N ILE A 20 11.92 3.29 2.45
CA ILE A 20 13.29 3.53 2.90
C ILE A 20 14.04 4.17 1.74
N SER A 21 15.21 4.73 2.02
CA SER A 21 16.06 5.28 0.96
C SER A 21 16.63 4.14 0.13
N ASP A 22 17.07 4.47 -1.08
CA ASP A 22 17.65 3.48 -2.01
C ASP A 22 16.73 2.30 -2.29
N CYS A 23 15.44 2.52 -2.26
CA CYS A 23 14.45 1.50 -2.53
C CYS A 23 13.84 1.72 -3.91
N LYS A 24 14.27 0.90 -4.86
CA LYS A 24 13.82 1.00 -6.24
C LYS A 24 12.32 0.78 -6.39
N TYR A 25 11.80 -0.22 -5.70
CA TYR A 25 10.36 -0.50 -5.75
C TYR A 25 9.54 0.63 -5.13
N CYS A 26 10.07 1.24 -4.08
CA CYS A 26 9.41 2.39 -3.46
C CYS A 26 9.30 3.55 -4.45
N GLN A 27 10.38 3.81 -5.20
CA GLN A 27 10.41 4.88 -6.19
C GLN A 27 9.42 4.61 -7.32
N THR A 28 9.40 3.37 -7.81
CA THR A 28 8.49 2.99 -8.89
C THR A 28 7.04 3.16 -8.45
N LEU A 29 6.72 2.69 -7.26
CA LEU A 29 5.37 2.77 -6.73
C LEU A 29 4.92 4.21 -6.57
N LYS A 30 5.77 5.06 -5.99
CA LYS A 30 5.45 6.48 -5.82
C LYS A 30 5.22 7.15 -7.18
N GLY A 31 6.11 6.88 -8.12
CA GLY A 31 5.98 7.46 -9.45
C GLY A 31 4.69 7.09 -10.15
N THR A 32 4.31 5.83 -10.04
CA THR A 32 3.09 5.37 -10.68
C THR A 32 1.85 5.99 -10.06
N LEU A 33 1.82 6.07 -8.73
CA LEU A 33 0.68 6.70 -8.06
C LEU A 33 0.57 8.16 -8.42
N GLN A 34 1.70 8.85 -8.57
CA GLN A 34 1.70 10.25 -9.00
C GLN A 34 1.17 10.39 -10.42
N GLU A 35 1.56 9.50 -11.33
CA GLU A 35 1.07 9.52 -12.70
C GLU A 35 -0.43 9.27 -12.76
N LEU A 36 -0.93 8.39 -11.90
CA LEU A 36 -2.35 8.09 -11.83
C LEU A 36 -3.14 9.13 -11.04
N ARG A 37 -2.45 10.12 -10.49
CA ARG A 37 -3.04 11.19 -9.68
C ARG A 37 -3.80 10.65 -8.48
N ILE A 38 -3.26 9.59 -7.88
CA ILE A 38 -3.82 9.01 -6.67
C ILE A 38 -3.06 9.59 -5.49
N PRO A 39 -3.75 10.28 -4.57
CA PRO A 39 -3.08 10.87 -3.42
C PRO A 39 -2.60 9.81 -2.44
N PHE A 40 -1.44 10.04 -1.87
CA PHE A 40 -0.90 9.14 -0.85
C PHE A 40 0.01 9.93 0.07
N THR A 41 0.23 9.37 1.26
CA THR A 41 1.21 9.91 2.20
C THR A 41 2.41 9.00 2.17
N ASN A 42 3.60 9.57 2.09
CA ASN A 42 4.83 8.79 2.14
C ASN A 42 5.51 9.02 3.49
N ILE A 43 5.81 7.94 4.19
CA ILE A 43 6.54 8.01 5.45
C ILE A 43 7.85 7.27 5.27
N ASP A 44 8.95 8.01 5.41
CA ASP A 44 10.29 7.44 5.36
C ASP A 44 10.60 6.90 6.74
N VAL A 45 10.66 5.57 6.86
CA VAL A 45 10.87 4.96 8.17
C VAL A 45 12.28 5.17 8.70
N GLU A 46 13.22 5.53 7.84
CA GLU A 46 14.56 5.87 8.31
C GLU A 46 14.57 7.19 9.07
N GLN A 47 13.57 8.03 8.80
CA GLN A 47 13.37 9.28 9.53
C GLN A 47 12.32 9.14 10.63
N ASN A 48 11.71 7.96 10.74
CA ASN A 48 10.65 7.68 11.69
C ASN A 48 10.83 6.26 12.24
N GLU A 49 11.93 6.04 12.94
CA GLU A 49 12.34 4.69 13.34
C GLU A 49 11.31 3.96 14.18
N ALA A 50 10.63 4.67 15.07
CA ALA A 50 9.61 4.04 15.91
C ALA A 50 8.47 3.45 15.07
N VAL A 51 8.10 4.12 14.00
CA VAL A 51 7.07 3.63 13.09
C VAL A 51 7.55 2.37 12.37
N GLY A 52 8.80 2.39 11.90
CA GLY A 52 9.39 1.24 11.24
C GLY A 52 9.43 0.03 12.16
N ASP A 53 9.91 0.22 13.38
CA ASP A 53 9.98 -0.85 14.37
C ASP A 53 8.61 -1.44 14.67
N TYR A 54 7.63 -0.58 14.82
CA TYR A 54 6.26 -1.02 15.07
C TYR A 54 5.72 -1.88 13.93
N LEU A 55 5.88 -1.41 12.70
CA LEU A 55 5.37 -2.13 11.54
C LEU A 55 6.10 -3.45 11.30
N GLU A 56 7.42 -3.43 11.43
CA GLU A 56 8.21 -4.64 11.22
C GLU A 56 7.84 -5.71 12.23
N SER A 57 7.58 -5.31 13.46
CA SER A 57 7.15 -6.22 14.50
C SER A 57 5.73 -6.72 14.26
N LYS A 58 4.81 -5.80 13.95
CA LYS A 58 3.41 -6.14 13.73
C LYS A 58 3.20 -7.04 12.52
N LEU A 59 3.91 -6.75 11.43
CA LEU A 59 3.74 -7.48 10.17
C LEU A 59 4.77 -8.60 9.98
N GLU A 60 5.71 -8.71 10.91
CA GLU A 60 6.81 -9.66 10.84
C GLU A 60 7.47 -9.65 9.48
N THR A 61 7.89 -8.46 9.07
CA THR A 61 8.57 -8.26 7.79
C THR A 61 9.68 -7.23 7.98
N GLU A 62 10.69 -7.33 7.13
CA GLU A 62 11.78 -6.35 7.10
C GLU A 62 11.86 -5.69 5.73
N TYR A 63 10.90 -5.96 4.85
CA TYR A 63 10.97 -5.53 3.47
C TYR A 63 10.06 -4.35 3.18
N TYR A 64 10.50 -3.50 2.28
CA TYR A 64 9.80 -2.30 1.87
C TYR A 64 9.60 -2.30 0.37
N PRO A 65 8.61 -1.65 -0.18
CA PRO A 65 7.67 -0.77 0.52
C PRO A 65 6.61 -1.57 1.30
N ILE A 66 6.07 -0.94 2.34
CA ILE A 66 4.89 -1.43 3.03
C ILE A 66 3.77 -0.46 2.64
N ILE A 67 2.68 -0.99 2.13
CA ILE A 67 1.56 -0.18 1.69
C ILE A 67 0.41 -0.40 2.66
N CYS A 68 -0.19 0.68 3.14
CA CYS A 68 -1.36 0.58 3.98
C CYS A 68 -2.49 1.34 3.31
N ILE A 69 -3.63 0.69 3.16
CA ILE A 69 -4.81 1.38 2.70
C ILE A 69 -5.87 1.30 3.79
N LYS A 70 -6.37 2.46 4.19
CA LYS A 70 -7.33 2.60 5.26
C LYS A 70 -8.64 3.10 4.70
N LYS A 71 -9.70 2.31 4.82
CA LYS A 71 -11.01 2.68 4.31
C LYS A 71 -11.92 3.26 5.38
N ALA A 72 -11.70 2.89 6.62
CA ALA A 72 -12.48 3.36 7.75
C ALA A 72 -11.56 3.38 8.96
N PRO A 73 -11.93 4.02 10.06
CA PRO A 73 -11.04 4.18 11.21
C PRO A 73 -10.39 2.88 11.70
N GLU A 74 -11.06 1.75 11.55
CA GLU A 74 -10.51 0.49 11.99
C GLU A 74 -10.38 -0.54 10.88
N GLU A 75 -10.49 -0.08 9.63
CA GLU A 75 -10.43 -0.99 8.49
C GLU A 75 -9.18 -0.72 7.66
N TYR A 76 -8.10 -1.41 8.01
CA TYR A 76 -6.81 -1.30 7.34
C TYR A 76 -6.50 -2.57 6.58
N THR A 77 -5.83 -2.44 5.45
CA THR A 77 -5.23 -3.57 4.76
C THR A 77 -3.79 -3.21 4.47
N TYR A 78 -2.89 -4.13 4.76
CA TYR A 78 -1.47 -3.96 4.46
C TYR A 78 -1.12 -4.80 3.25
N ILE A 79 -0.32 -4.24 2.38
CA ILE A 79 0.14 -4.92 1.17
C ILE A 79 1.66 -4.95 1.26
N ILE A 80 2.23 -6.14 1.40
CA ILE A 80 3.65 -6.33 1.65
C ILE A 80 4.19 -7.47 0.81
N SER A 81 5.51 -7.54 0.66
CA SER A 81 6.10 -8.56 -0.19
C SER A 81 6.31 -9.89 0.52
N GLU A 82 6.51 -9.86 1.82
CA GLU A 82 6.87 -11.06 2.56
C GLU A 82 6.57 -10.90 4.03
N THR A 83 6.22 -11.99 4.70
CA THR A 83 5.98 -11.97 6.13
C THR A 83 6.19 -13.37 6.70
N ASN A 84 6.55 -13.44 7.98
CA ASN A 84 6.65 -14.69 8.71
C ASN A 84 5.34 -15.05 9.45
N LEU A 85 4.33 -14.19 9.33
CA LEU A 85 3.05 -14.48 9.97
C LEU A 85 2.36 -15.64 9.28
N GLU A 86 1.77 -16.52 10.07
CA GLU A 86 1.04 -17.68 9.53
C GLU A 86 -0.34 -17.28 9.06
N LYS A 87 -0.98 -16.34 9.76
CA LYS A 87 -2.31 -15.89 9.40
C LYS A 87 -2.25 -14.49 8.80
N LEU A 88 -2.73 -14.37 7.58
CA LEU A 88 -2.70 -13.10 6.85
C LEU A 88 -4.03 -12.37 6.99
N ASN A 89 -4.28 -11.87 8.17
CA ASN A 89 -5.51 -11.16 8.47
C ASN A 89 -5.37 -9.70 8.01
N ARG A 90 -6.06 -9.36 6.93
CA ARG A 90 -5.97 -8.03 6.32
C ARG A 90 -4.58 -7.71 5.81
N ILE A 91 -3.89 -8.75 5.36
CA ILE A 91 -2.57 -8.62 4.75
C ILE A 91 -2.60 -9.31 3.40
N ARG A 92 -2.15 -8.61 2.37
CA ARG A 92 -2.03 -9.15 1.03
C ARG A 92 -0.56 -9.18 0.67
N ILE A 93 -0.16 -10.23 0.01
CA ILE A 93 1.23 -10.42 -0.40
C ILE A 93 1.37 -10.15 -1.89
N PHE A 94 2.38 -9.38 -2.26
CA PHE A 94 2.67 -9.14 -3.67
C PHE A 94 4.01 -9.77 -4.05
N ASN A 95 4.10 -10.22 -5.29
CA ASN A 95 5.32 -10.81 -5.82
C ASN A 95 6.05 -9.89 -6.78
N SER A 96 5.38 -8.83 -7.21
CA SER A 96 5.97 -7.85 -8.10
C SER A 96 5.31 -6.51 -7.84
N ILE A 97 5.94 -5.45 -8.30
CA ILE A 97 5.37 -4.11 -8.09
C ILE A 97 4.07 -3.95 -8.90
N GLU A 98 3.98 -4.62 -10.03
CA GLU A 98 2.76 -4.63 -10.82
C GLU A 98 1.62 -5.25 -10.04
N GLU A 99 1.88 -6.36 -9.36
CA GLU A 99 0.87 -7.01 -8.54
C GLU A 99 0.49 -6.15 -7.34
N ALA A 100 1.47 -5.49 -6.73
CA ALA A 100 1.20 -4.58 -5.63
C ALA A 100 0.23 -3.48 -6.06
N LEU A 101 0.45 -2.93 -7.25
CA LEU A 101 -0.43 -1.90 -7.79
C LEU A 101 -1.82 -2.43 -8.07
N GLU A 102 -1.91 -3.63 -8.63
CA GLU A 102 -3.21 -4.24 -8.89
C GLU A 102 -4.01 -4.41 -7.60
N ILE A 103 -3.37 -4.93 -6.57
CA ILE A 103 -4.03 -5.13 -5.28
C ILE A 103 -4.45 -3.78 -4.70
N LEU A 104 -3.55 -2.82 -4.74
CA LEU A 104 -3.82 -1.49 -4.21
C LEU A 104 -5.03 -0.85 -4.89
N LEU A 105 -5.06 -0.92 -6.22
CA LEU A 105 -6.16 -0.31 -6.98
C LEU A 105 -7.49 -1.01 -6.72
N GLU A 106 -7.48 -2.33 -6.51
CA GLU A 106 -8.69 -3.04 -6.13
C GLU A 106 -9.30 -2.44 -4.86
N TYR A 107 -8.46 -2.26 -3.84
CA TYR A 107 -8.94 -1.71 -2.58
C TYR A 107 -9.29 -0.24 -2.67
N TYR A 108 -8.45 0.52 -3.37
CA TYR A 108 -8.64 1.96 -3.45
C TYR A 108 -9.94 2.34 -4.17
N TYR A 109 -10.21 1.70 -5.28
CA TYR A 109 -11.40 2.01 -6.07
C TYR A 109 -12.60 1.15 -5.70
N GLU A 110 -12.42 0.14 -4.86
CA GLU A 110 -13.47 -0.81 -4.51
C GLU A 110 -14.14 -1.37 -5.75
N ILE A 111 -13.33 -1.78 -6.72
CA ILE A 111 -13.85 -2.32 -7.96
C ILE A 111 -14.63 -3.59 -7.68
N GLN A 112 -15.89 -3.58 -8.06
CA GLN A 112 -16.76 -4.73 -7.93
C GLN A 112 -16.90 -5.39 -9.29
N VAL A 113 -16.71 -6.67 -9.32
CA VAL A 113 -16.80 -7.43 -10.56
C VAL A 113 -18.13 -8.13 -10.64
#